data_8d34be89c0d6ce790217f3a4f77359b4
#
_entry.id   8d34be89c0d6ce790217f3a4f77359b4
#
_cell.length_a   1.000
_cell.length_b   1.000
_cell.length_c   1.000
_cell.angle_alpha   90.00
_cell.angle_beta   90.00
_cell.angle_gamma   90.00
#
_symmetry.space_group_name_H-M   'P 1'
#
loop_
_entity.id
_entity.type
_entity.pdbx_description
1 polymer ?
#
loop_
_entity_poly.entity_id
_entity_poly.type
_entity_poly.pdbx_seq_one_letter_code
_entity_poly.pdbx_strand_id
1 'polypeptide(L)' 'MENEVIKIMTTMQSVFETATTDATKFAEGNNTAGTRVRKAMQDLKNLAQHVRVEVQSQKNVAA' A
#
# COMPACT_ATOMS: atom_id res chain seq x y z
N MET A 1 -17.91 12.40 6.44
CA MET A 1 -17.59 11.08 6.96
C MET A 1 -16.47 10.46 6.12
N GLU A 2 -15.50 9.88 6.78
CA GLU A 2 -14.36 9.31 6.07
C GLU A 2 -14.75 7.98 5.41
N ASN A 3 -14.44 7.86 4.12
CA ASN A 3 -14.71 6.64 3.36
C ASN A 3 -13.59 5.62 3.59
N GLU A 4 -13.95 4.36 3.77
CA GLU A 4 -12.99 3.28 4.02
C GLU A 4 -11.98 3.14 2.87
N VAL A 5 -12.42 3.34 1.63
CA VAL A 5 -11.50 3.30 0.48
C VAL A 5 -10.42 4.36 0.62
N ILE A 6 -10.80 5.58 1.01
CA ILE A 6 -9.84 6.67 1.20
C ILE A 6 -8.86 6.34 2.32
N LYS A 7 -9.35 5.76 3.42
CA LYS A 7 -8.49 5.37 4.54
C LYS A 7 -7.44 4.35 4.12
N ILE A 8 -7.85 3.35 3.35
CA ILE A 8 -6.92 2.31 2.87
C ILE A 8 -5.89 2.94 1.94
N MET A 9 -6.31 3.81 1.03
CA MET A 9 -5.40 4.46 0.10
C MET A 9 -4.40 5.37 0.80
N THR A 10 -4.82 6.04 1.87
CA THR A 10 -3.92 6.86 2.68
C THR A 10 -2.84 5.98 3.32
N THR A 11 -3.23 4.79 3.82
CA THR A 11 -2.27 3.83 4.36
C THR A 11 -1.29 3.36 3.28
N MET A 12 -1.79 3.07 2.06
CA MET A 12 -0.95 2.67 0.95
C MET A 12 0.07 3.76 0.60
N GLN A 13 -0.36 5.01 0.61
CA GLN A 13 0.54 6.12 0.32
C GLN A 13 1.69 6.18 1.33
N SER A 14 1.39 6.02 2.62
CA SER A 14 2.40 5.99 3.66
C SER A 14 3.39 4.84 3.47
N VAL A 15 2.88 3.64 3.15
CA VAL A 15 3.72 2.47 2.88
C VAL A 15 4.62 2.74 1.68
N PHE A 16 4.06 3.33 0.63
CA PHE A 16 4.81 3.63 -0.60
C PHE A 16 5.93 4.64 -0.34
N GLU A 17 5.65 5.68 0.43
CA GLU A 17 6.66 6.70 0.76
C GLU A 17 7.84 6.10 1.51
N THR A 18 7.57 5.26 2.50
CA THR A 18 8.63 4.56 3.25
C THR A 18 9.41 3.63 2.33
N ALA A 19 8.71 2.91 1.44
CA ALA A 19 9.35 1.99 0.50
C ALA A 19 10.25 2.75 -0.49
N THR A 20 9.87 3.95 -0.90
CA THR A 20 10.70 4.77 -1.80
C THR A 20 12.02 5.14 -1.12
N THR A 21 11.98 5.50 0.15
CA THR A 21 13.21 5.77 0.93
C THR A 21 14.09 4.52 1.00
N ASP A 22 13.49 3.36 1.28
CA ASP A 22 14.24 2.10 1.35
C ASP A 22 14.79 1.71 -0.02
N ALA A 23 14.05 1.98 -1.10
CA ALA A 23 14.53 1.70 -2.46
C ALA A 23 15.79 2.49 -2.78
N THR A 24 15.86 3.76 -2.35
CA THR A 24 17.04 4.59 -2.51
C THR A 24 18.23 3.98 -1.76
N LYS A 25 18.00 3.56 -0.51
CA LYS A 25 19.05 2.91 0.29
C LYS A 25 19.52 1.61 -0.34
N PHE A 26 18.59 0.84 -0.91
CA PHE A 26 18.93 -0.40 -1.60
C PHE A 26 19.82 -0.11 -2.82
N ALA A 27 19.47 0.90 -3.60
CA ALA A 27 20.26 1.31 -4.76
C ALA A 27 21.67 1.73 -4.37
N GLU A 28 21.84 2.22 -3.12
CA GLU A 28 23.15 2.61 -2.58
C GLU A 28 23.92 1.43 -1.97
N GLY A 29 23.39 0.23 -2.06
CA GLY A 29 24.07 -0.98 -1.58
C GLY A 29 23.55 -1.58 -0.28
N ASN A 30 22.46 -1.07 0.29
CA ASN A 30 21.91 -1.60 1.55
C ASN A 30 20.95 -2.75 1.26
N ASN A 31 21.43 -3.99 1.42
CA ASN A 31 20.63 -5.19 1.13
C ASN A 31 19.42 -5.34 2.08
N THR A 32 19.56 -4.93 3.33
CA THR A 32 18.46 -4.96 4.29
C THR A 32 17.30 -4.07 3.84
N ALA A 33 17.63 -2.91 3.26
CA ALA A 33 16.62 -2.02 2.71
C ALA A 33 15.85 -2.70 1.56
N GLY A 34 16.53 -3.51 0.75
CA GLY A 34 15.89 -4.28 -0.32
C GLY A 34 14.84 -5.26 0.24
N THR A 35 15.15 -5.91 1.35
CA THR A 35 14.20 -6.80 2.01
C THR A 35 12.96 -6.02 2.47
N ARG A 36 13.15 -4.81 3.00
CA ARG A 36 12.04 -3.97 3.41
C ARG A 36 11.19 -3.53 2.22
N VAL A 37 11.81 -3.24 1.06
CA VAL A 37 11.08 -2.91 -0.16
C VAL A 37 10.18 -4.08 -0.58
N ARG A 38 10.72 -5.29 -0.57
CA ARG A 38 9.92 -6.48 -0.95
C ARG A 38 8.72 -6.67 -0.02
N LYS A 39 8.95 -6.50 1.29
CA LYS A 39 7.85 -6.61 2.26
C LYS A 39 6.80 -5.52 2.03
N ALA A 40 7.23 -4.30 1.74
CA ALA A 40 6.31 -3.20 1.46
C ALA A 40 5.46 -3.50 0.22
N MET A 41 6.04 -4.10 -0.81
CA MET A 41 5.28 -4.48 -2.01
C MET A 41 4.23 -5.54 -1.68
N GLN A 42 4.55 -6.48 -0.81
CA GLN A 42 3.57 -7.47 -0.35
C GLN A 42 2.43 -6.79 0.41
N ASP A 43 2.75 -5.83 1.28
CA ASP A 43 1.75 -5.08 2.01
C ASP A 43 0.86 -4.27 1.06
N LEU A 44 1.45 -3.62 0.05
CA LEU A 44 0.71 -2.86 -0.94
C LEU A 44 -0.21 -3.76 -1.77
N LYS A 45 0.25 -4.94 -2.13
CA LYS A 45 -0.56 -5.92 -2.85
C LYS A 45 -1.81 -6.26 -2.04
N ASN A 46 -1.65 -6.54 -0.76
CA ASN A 46 -2.76 -6.89 0.11
C ASN A 46 -3.72 -5.70 0.30
N LEU A 47 -3.17 -4.50 0.47
CA LEU A 47 -3.98 -3.30 0.62
C LEU A 47 -4.73 -2.98 -0.68
N ALA A 48 -4.09 -3.18 -1.82
CA ALA A 48 -4.74 -2.97 -3.12
C ALA A 48 -5.93 -3.91 -3.30
N GLN A 49 -5.79 -5.17 -2.91
CA GLN A 49 -6.91 -6.11 -2.95
C GLN A 49 -8.03 -5.67 -2.00
N HIS A 50 -7.68 -5.16 -0.84
CA HIS A 50 -8.65 -4.65 0.13
C HIS A 50 -9.43 -3.47 -0.45
N VAL A 51 -8.75 -2.57 -1.17
CA VAL A 51 -9.42 -1.46 -1.86
C VAL A 51 -10.44 -2.00 -2.87
N ARG A 52 -10.05 -2.98 -3.66
CA ARG A 52 -10.94 -3.55 -4.69
C ARG A 52 -12.19 -4.15 -4.06
N VAL A 53 -12.02 -4.91 -2.99
CA VAL A 53 -13.14 -5.53 -2.27
C VAL A 53 -14.06 -4.45 -1.69
N GLU A 54 -13.46 -3.43 -1.07
CA GLU A 54 -14.25 -2.36 -0.44
C GLU A 54 -15.03 -1.55 -1.48
N VAL A 55 -14.41 -1.24 -2.63
CA VAL A 55 -15.10 -0.53 -3.72
C VAL A 55 -16.29 -1.35 -4.20
N GLN A 56 -16.10 -2.65 -4.42
CA GLN A 56 -17.18 -3.51 -4.89
C GLN A 56 -18.31 -3.58 -3.87
N SER A 57 -17.97 -3.67 -2.59
CA SER A 57 -18.95 -3.71 -1.51
C SER A 57 -19.80 -2.44 -1.48
N GLN A 58 -19.15 -1.28 -1.61
CA GLN A 58 -19.86 0.01 -1.60
C GLN A 58 -20.74 0.17 -2.83
N LYS A 59 -20.29 -0.28 -3.99
CA LYS A 59 -21.07 -0.22 -5.22
C LYS A 59 -22.33 -1.11 -5.12
N ASN A 60 -22.20 -2.28 -4.51
CA ASN A 60 -23.34 -3.18 -4.33
C ASN A 60 -24.39 -2.59 -3.39
N VAL A 61 -23.94 -1.92 -2.33
CA VAL A 61 -24.85 -1.26 -1.38
C VAL A 61 -25.56 -0.08 -2.05
N ALA A 62 -24.85 0.64 -2.92
CA ALA A 62 -25.41 1.79 -3.64
C ALA A 62 -26.44 1.40 -4.70
N ALA A 63 -26.43 0.16 -5.14
CA ALA A 63 -27.41 -0.33 -6.09
C ALA A 63 -28.74 -0.62 -5.43
#